data_e9ca627160072b3091cef8e8d53c05f6
#
_entry.id   e9ca627160072b3091cef8e8d53c05f6
#
_cell.length_a   1.000
_cell.length_b   1.000
_cell.length_c   1.000
_cell.angle_alpha   90.00
_cell.angle_beta   90.00
_cell.angle_gamma   90.00
#
_symmetry.space_group_name_H-M   'P 1'
#
loop_
_entity.id
_entity.type
_entity.pdbx_description
1 polymer ?
#
loop_
_entity_poly.entity_id
_entity_poly.type
_entity_poly.pdbx_seq_one_letter_code
_entity_poly.pdbx_strand_id
1 'polypeptide(L)'
;MKTEARSKKQEVRLDVKVFTLLLVLFLCITARSQAFFGGIAFGGVTSQIDGDHNNGFHKAGFTAGVFAGLELTELIEAQFEIKYIQKGSRSDAEDPDQFLIRLDYVELPLVASMNLGFLNINGKTLDWISIEAGASIDVLAYTNQQNNGVNESTNRWKRFCTNGILGLKFNVIDKKLQVGTRVITSINSAYAGNLSNFGTHRFGFFGAFNDVLELVAYYRF
;
A
#
# COMPACT_ATOMS: atom_id res chain seq x y z
N MET A 1 -17.47 -46.77 -20.20
CA MET A 1 -17.14 -45.36 -20.39
C MET A 1 -17.60 -44.41 -19.26
N LYS A 2 -18.88 -44.37 -18.84
CA LYS A 2 -19.35 -43.48 -17.77
C LYS A 2 -18.79 -43.80 -16.37
N THR A 3 -18.49 -45.03 -16.06
CA THR A 3 -18.00 -45.50 -14.76
C THR A 3 -16.52 -45.16 -14.56
N GLU A 4 -15.68 -45.27 -15.60
CA GLU A 4 -14.26 -44.90 -15.55
C GLU A 4 -14.02 -43.40 -15.39
N ALA A 5 -14.83 -42.58 -16.06
CA ALA A 5 -14.76 -41.12 -15.94
C ALA A 5 -15.13 -40.65 -14.51
N ARG A 6 -16.02 -41.38 -13.83
CA ARG A 6 -16.46 -41.11 -12.47
C ARG A 6 -15.37 -41.50 -11.45
N SER A 7 -14.66 -42.63 -11.67
CA SER A 7 -13.52 -43.07 -10.86
C SER A 7 -12.35 -42.08 -10.94
N LYS A 8 -11.91 -41.70 -12.14
CA LYS A 8 -10.84 -40.69 -12.32
C LYS A 8 -11.17 -39.33 -11.68
N LYS A 9 -12.44 -38.90 -11.72
CA LYS A 9 -12.86 -37.64 -11.10
C LYS A 9 -12.86 -37.71 -9.56
N GLN A 10 -13.06 -38.92 -9.00
CA GLN A 10 -12.95 -39.14 -7.55
C GLN A 10 -11.48 -39.17 -7.09
N GLU A 11 -10.59 -39.83 -7.84
CA GLU A 11 -9.14 -39.85 -7.54
C GLU A 11 -8.56 -38.45 -7.56
N VAL A 12 -8.80 -37.64 -8.62
CA VAL A 12 -8.30 -36.27 -8.70
C VAL A 12 -8.82 -35.40 -7.54
N ARG A 13 -10.07 -35.61 -7.08
CA ARG A 13 -10.61 -34.91 -5.92
C ARG A 13 -9.96 -35.34 -4.59
N LEU A 14 -9.57 -36.61 -4.50
CA LEU A 14 -8.89 -37.12 -3.31
C LEU A 14 -7.46 -36.55 -3.24
N ASP A 15 -6.76 -36.53 -4.37
CA ASP A 15 -5.39 -35.99 -4.47
C ASP A 15 -5.35 -34.51 -4.12
N VAL A 16 -6.30 -33.70 -4.61
CA VAL A 16 -6.42 -32.28 -4.26
C VAL A 16 -6.69 -32.08 -2.78
N LYS A 17 -7.56 -32.89 -2.16
CA LYS A 17 -7.85 -32.80 -0.71
C LYS A 17 -6.64 -33.20 0.12
N VAL A 18 -5.94 -34.26 -0.27
CA VAL A 18 -4.72 -34.71 0.40
C VAL A 18 -3.60 -33.67 0.26
N PHE A 19 -3.43 -33.09 -0.92
CA PHE A 19 -2.49 -32.00 -1.16
C PHE A 19 -2.81 -30.76 -0.31
N THR A 20 -4.09 -30.36 -0.26
CA THR A 20 -4.55 -29.23 0.56
C THR A 20 -4.33 -29.50 2.05
N LEU A 21 -4.61 -30.73 2.51
CA LEU A 21 -4.39 -31.12 3.90
C LEU A 21 -2.89 -31.13 4.26
N LEU A 22 -2.05 -31.64 3.36
CA LEU A 22 -0.59 -31.61 3.54
C LEU A 22 -0.04 -30.19 3.53
N LEU A 23 -0.56 -29.32 2.67
CA LEU A 23 -0.18 -27.91 2.63
C LEU A 23 -0.55 -27.19 3.93
N VAL A 24 -1.78 -27.43 4.43
CA VAL A 24 -2.24 -26.89 5.73
C VAL A 24 -1.40 -27.45 6.88
N LEU A 25 -1.11 -28.75 6.88
CA LEU A 25 -0.24 -29.39 7.89
C LEU A 25 1.19 -28.81 7.86
N PHE A 26 1.74 -28.61 6.67
CA PHE A 26 3.06 -27.99 6.47
C PHE A 26 3.08 -26.54 7.00
N LEU A 27 2.03 -25.76 6.75
CA LEU A 27 1.86 -24.42 7.30
C LEU A 27 1.75 -24.42 8.83
N CYS A 28 1.11 -25.44 9.43
CA CYS A 28 1.02 -25.59 10.90
C CYS A 28 2.36 -25.99 11.52
N ILE A 29 3.18 -26.80 10.87
CA ILE A 29 4.48 -27.26 11.39
C ILE A 29 5.52 -26.13 11.38
N THR A 30 5.39 -25.17 10.45
CA THR A 30 6.26 -24.00 10.39
C THR A 30 5.83 -22.88 11.36
N ALA A 31 4.72 -23.03 12.07
CA ALA A 31 4.28 -22.13 13.13
C ALA A 31 5.18 -22.28 14.37
N ARG A 32 6.45 -21.88 14.26
CA ARG A 32 7.25 -21.49 15.41
C ARG A 32 6.52 -20.35 16.10
N SER A 33 6.74 -20.17 17.41
CA SER A 33 6.22 -19.02 18.15
C SER A 33 6.62 -17.73 17.44
N GLN A 34 5.81 -17.33 16.44
CA GLN A 34 5.98 -16.05 15.73
C GLN A 34 5.58 -14.98 16.72
N ALA A 35 6.47 -14.04 16.97
CA ALA A 35 6.13 -12.90 17.80
C ALA A 35 5.16 -11.99 17.01
N PHE A 36 3.91 -11.96 17.46
CA PHE A 36 2.93 -10.99 16.96
C PHE A 36 3.19 -9.64 17.60
N PHE A 37 3.00 -8.61 16.82
CA PHE A 37 3.07 -7.24 17.28
C PHE A 37 1.92 -6.42 16.70
N GLY A 38 1.62 -5.31 17.34
CA GLY A 38 0.62 -4.37 16.87
C GLY A 38 0.90 -2.98 17.38
N GLY A 39 0.23 -2.01 16.79
CA GLY A 39 0.45 -0.64 17.17
C GLY A 39 -0.41 0.34 16.40
N ILE A 40 -0.02 1.61 16.51
CA ILE A 40 -0.65 2.73 15.84
C ILE A 40 0.37 3.41 14.91
N ALA A 41 -0.14 3.96 13.81
CA ALA A 41 0.63 4.69 12.82
C ALA A 41 0.01 6.06 12.60
N PHE A 42 0.85 7.10 12.51
CA PHE A 42 0.45 8.46 12.20
C PHE A 42 1.53 9.16 11.38
N GLY A 43 1.13 9.95 10.37
CA GLY A 43 2.10 10.58 9.50
C GLY A 43 1.56 11.67 8.60
N GLY A 44 2.48 12.28 7.86
CA GLY A 44 2.19 13.22 6.79
C GLY A 44 2.37 12.57 5.43
N VAL A 45 1.62 13.03 4.47
CA VAL A 45 1.74 12.63 3.07
C VAL A 45 1.79 13.84 2.17
N THR A 46 2.47 13.70 1.04
CA THR A 46 2.31 14.60 -0.09
C THR A 46 2.02 13.78 -1.32
N SER A 47 1.13 14.28 -2.18
CA SER A 47 0.60 13.50 -3.30
C SER A 47 0.43 14.32 -4.56
N GLN A 48 0.41 13.60 -5.68
CA GLN A 48 0.06 14.11 -7.01
C GLN A 48 -0.81 13.08 -7.74
N ILE A 49 -1.47 13.52 -8.80
CA ILE A 49 -2.16 12.65 -9.76
C ILE A 49 -1.40 12.74 -11.08
N ASP A 50 -0.69 11.67 -11.43
CA ASP A 50 -0.03 11.59 -12.72
C ASP A 50 -1.07 11.47 -13.84
N GLY A 51 -0.99 12.37 -14.81
CA GLY A 51 -1.97 12.51 -15.91
C GLY A 51 -2.95 13.68 -15.77
N ASP A 52 -2.84 14.54 -14.76
CA ASP A 52 -3.65 15.73 -14.58
C ASP A 52 -3.05 17.02 -15.21
N HIS A 53 -1.94 16.88 -15.94
CA HIS A 53 -1.15 17.95 -16.57
C HIS A 53 -0.39 18.87 -15.58
N ASN A 54 -0.50 18.62 -14.28
CA ASN A 54 0.28 19.31 -13.25
C ASN A 54 1.31 18.36 -12.64
N ASN A 55 2.55 18.75 -12.66
CA ASN A 55 3.64 18.01 -12.09
C ASN A 55 3.99 18.56 -10.72
N GLY A 56 4.09 17.69 -9.73
CA GLY A 56 4.59 18.02 -8.41
C GLY A 56 3.68 17.55 -7.27
N PHE A 57 4.33 17.25 -6.15
CA PHE A 57 3.66 16.78 -4.94
C PHE A 57 3.13 17.95 -4.09
N HIS A 58 2.30 18.80 -4.68
CA HIS A 58 1.81 20.04 -4.06
C HIS A 58 0.65 19.83 -3.07
N LYS A 59 0.02 18.63 -3.08
CA LYS A 59 -1.08 18.36 -2.16
C LYS A 59 -0.58 17.68 -0.89
N ALA A 60 -0.47 18.46 0.19
CA ALA A 60 -0.24 17.93 1.53
C ALA A 60 -1.50 17.25 2.10
N GLY A 61 -1.30 16.23 2.90
CA GLY A 61 -2.32 15.48 3.62
C GLY A 61 -1.74 14.78 4.84
N PHE A 62 -2.55 13.94 5.48
CA PHE A 62 -2.12 13.11 6.60
C PHE A 62 -2.58 11.66 6.45
N THR A 63 -1.97 10.79 7.21
CA THR A 63 -2.35 9.39 7.36
C THR A 63 -2.40 9.02 8.84
N ALA A 64 -3.35 8.17 9.21
CA ALA A 64 -3.47 7.65 10.57
C ALA A 64 -4.14 6.27 10.55
N GLY A 65 -3.67 5.34 11.38
CA GLY A 65 -4.22 4.00 11.40
C GLY A 65 -3.65 3.10 12.48
N VAL A 66 -3.98 1.84 12.33
CA VAL A 66 -3.51 0.76 13.20
C VAL A 66 -2.82 -0.29 12.34
N PHE A 67 -1.91 -1.03 12.94
CA PHE A 67 -1.25 -2.13 12.28
C PHE A 67 -1.11 -3.35 13.19
N ALA A 68 -1.03 -4.51 12.56
CA ALA A 68 -0.64 -5.76 13.17
C ALA A 68 0.36 -6.46 12.27
N GLY A 69 1.30 -7.17 12.86
CA GLY A 69 2.32 -7.88 12.10
C GLY A 69 2.86 -9.07 12.84
N LEU A 70 3.73 -9.77 12.16
CA LEU A 70 4.42 -10.93 12.69
C LEU A 70 5.87 -10.95 12.21
N GLU A 71 6.75 -11.38 13.09
CA GLU A 71 8.14 -11.64 12.78
C GLU A 71 8.26 -13.01 12.12
N LEU A 72 8.51 -13.02 10.81
CA LEU A 72 8.68 -14.26 10.04
C LEU A 72 10.05 -14.88 10.32
N THR A 73 11.06 -14.03 10.45
CA THR A 73 12.43 -14.38 10.83
C THR A 73 13.01 -13.22 11.66
N GLU A 74 14.23 -13.38 12.17
CA GLU A 74 14.95 -12.30 12.87
C GLU A 74 15.12 -11.03 12.00
N LEU A 75 15.15 -11.19 10.67
CA LEU A 75 15.36 -10.09 9.72
C LEU A 75 14.11 -9.69 8.96
N ILE A 76 13.09 -10.55 8.88
CA ILE A 76 11.92 -10.31 8.03
C ILE A 76 10.66 -10.24 8.87
N GLU A 77 9.91 -9.17 8.71
CA GLU A 77 8.60 -8.94 9.30
C GLU A 77 7.55 -8.80 8.19
N ALA A 78 6.33 -9.28 8.45
CA ALA A 78 5.16 -8.97 7.63
C ALA A 78 4.19 -8.12 8.45
N GLN A 79 3.66 -7.05 7.85
CA GLN A 79 2.78 -6.09 8.51
C GLN A 79 1.55 -5.84 7.65
N PHE A 80 0.38 -5.94 8.26
CA PHE A 80 -0.90 -5.50 7.70
C PHE A 80 -1.36 -4.24 8.42
N GLU A 81 -1.88 -3.28 7.66
CA GLU A 81 -2.34 -2.01 8.19
C GLU A 81 -3.79 -1.74 7.77
N ILE A 82 -4.49 -0.98 8.59
CA ILE A 82 -5.75 -0.34 8.25
C ILE A 82 -5.58 1.13 8.57
N LYS A 83 -5.51 1.97 7.55
CA LYS A 83 -5.25 3.40 7.74
C LYS A 83 -6.12 4.28 6.88
N TYR A 84 -6.45 5.45 7.40
CA TYR A 84 -6.97 6.57 6.64
C TYR A 84 -5.80 7.30 5.99
N ILE A 85 -5.96 7.71 4.73
CA ILE A 85 -4.95 8.46 4.00
C ILE A 85 -5.58 9.48 3.07
N GLN A 86 -5.04 10.68 3.02
CA GLN A 86 -5.48 11.77 2.16
C GLN A 86 -4.57 11.87 0.94
N LYS A 87 -5.10 11.51 -0.23
CA LYS A 87 -4.41 11.59 -1.53
C LYS A 87 -5.05 12.67 -2.41
N GLY A 88 -4.51 12.86 -3.60
CA GLY A 88 -5.06 13.74 -4.63
C GLY A 88 -4.01 14.63 -5.29
N SER A 89 -4.43 15.76 -5.84
CA SER A 89 -3.59 16.73 -6.53
C SER A 89 -4.02 18.15 -6.22
N ARG A 90 -3.08 19.08 -6.37
CA ARG A 90 -3.32 20.52 -6.24
C ARG A 90 -2.43 21.26 -7.22
N SER A 91 -2.96 22.31 -7.86
CA SER A 91 -2.17 23.25 -8.66
C SER A 91 -1.09 23.93 -7.81
N ASP A 92 -0.05 24.42 -8.45
CA ASP A 92 0.92 25.28 -7.79
C ASP A 92 0.24 26.57 -7.30
N ALA A 93 0.81 27.18 -6.25
CA ALA A 93 0.27 28.42 -5.69
C ALA A 93 0.36 29.60 -6.67
N GLU A 94 1.27 29.54 -7.64
CA GLU A 94 1.49 30.58 -8.64
C GLU A 94 0.63 30.39 -9.91
N ASP A 95 -0.07 29.26 -10.04
CA ASP A 95 -0.93 29.01 -11.20
C ASP A 95 -2.16 29.92 -11.17
N PRO A 96 -2.51 30.58 -12.31
CA PRO A 96 -3.70 31.41 -12.41
C PRO A 96 -5.00 30.59 -12.27
N ASP A 97 -4.98 29.32 -12.67
CA ASP A 97 -6.10 28.40 -12.56
C ASP A 97 -5.87 27.47 -11.36
N GLN A 98 -6.47 27.84 -10.22
CA GLN A 98 -6.34 27.07 -8.97
C GLN A 98 -7.31 25.89 -8.96
N PHE A 99 -6.77 24.68 -8.86
CA PHE A 99 -7.59 23.49 -8.63
C PHE A 99 -7.11 22.69 -7.42
N LEU A 100 -8.03 21.96 -6.83
CA LEU A 100 -7.76 21.02 -5.73
C LEU A 100 -8.62 19.76 -5.95
N ILE A 101 -7.95 18.62 -5.99
CA ILE A 101 -8.57 17.30 -5.96
C ILE A 101 -8.17 16.65 -4.63
N ARG A 102 -9.17 16.40 -3.78
CA ARG A 102 -9.00 15.68 -2.52
C ARG A 102 -9.68 14.34 -2.60
N LEU A 103 -8.92 13.29 -2.37
CA LEU A 103 -9.36 11.90 -2.36
C LEU A 103 -8.95 11.28 -1.02
N ASP A 104 -9.92 11.00 -0.16
CA ASP A 104 -9.68 10.38 1.12
C ASP A 104 -10.01 8.88 1.01
N TYR A 105 -9.05 8.05 1.38
CA TYR A 105 -9.16 6.60 1.29
C TYR A 105 -9.02 5.92 2.66
N VAL A 106 -9.69 4.78 2.79
CA VAL A 106 -9.25 3.72 3.70
C VAL A 106 -8.31 2.84 2.92
N GLU A 107 -7.05 2.81 3.32
CA GLU A 107 -5.98 2.03 2.70
C GLU A 107 -5.70 0.78 3.55
N LEU A 108 -5.52 -0.36 2.86
CA LEU A 108 -5.24 -1.67 3.44
C LEU A 108 -3.89 -2.18 2.92
N PRO A 109 -2.76 -1.73 3.47
CA PRO A 109 -1.43 -2.19 3.09
C PRO A 109 -1.12 -3.58 3.64
N LEU A 110 -0.46 -4.39 2.83
CA LEU A 110 0.29 -5.57 3.23
C LEU A 110 1.74 -5.37 2.82
N VAL A 111 2.64 -5.27 3.80
CA VAL A 111 4.03 -4.89 3.60
C VAL A 111 4.94 -5.93 4.23
N ALA A 112 5.98 -6.32 3.51
CA ALA A 112 7.12 -7.06 4.05
C ALA A 112 8.27 -6.09 4.29
N SER A 113 8.91 -6.18 5.45
CA SER A 113 10.09 -5.41 5.82
C SER A 113 11.27 -6.34 6.03
N MET A 114 12.43 -5.99 5.49
CA MET A 114 13.67 -6.72 5.70
C MET A 114 14.70 -5.81 6.38
N ASN A 115 15.08 -6.18 7.60
CA ASN A 115 16.13 -5.47 8.35
C ASN A 115 17.51 -5.73 7.74
N LEU A 116 18.30 -4.69 7.63
CA LEU A 116 19.63 -4.74 7.03
C LEU A 116 20.76 -5.06 8.03
N GLY A 117 20.44 -5.58 9.21
CA GLY A 117 21.40 -5.96 10.25
C GLY A 117 22.44 -7.03 9.84
N PHE A 118 22.22 -7.71 8.73
CA PHE A 118 23.21 -8.62 8.15
C PHE A 118 24.35 -7.89 7.39
N LEU A 119 24.17 -6.61 7.09
CA LEU A 119 25.19 -5.77 6.46
C LEU A 119 26.06 -5.09 7.52
N ASN A 120 27.37 -5.25 7.37
CA ASN A 120 28.36 -4.57 8.19
C ASN A 120 29.14 -3.59 7.32
N ILE A 121 29.02 -2.29 7.62
CA ILE A 121 29.74 -1.23 6.92
C ILE A 121 30.67 -0.54 7.93
N ASN A 122 31.98 -0.61 7.69
CA ASN A 122 33.00 -0.03 8.56
C ASN A 122 32.90 -0.44 10.04
N GLY A 123 32.58 -1.74 10.30
CA GLY A 123 32.44 -2.27 11.66
C GLY A 123 31.13 -1.93 12.36
N LYS A 124 30.15 -1.30 11.68
CA LYS A 124 28.82 -1.02 12.21
C LYS A 124 27.76 -1.81 11.45
N THR A 125 26.90 -2.50 12.18
CA THR A 125 25.73 -3.18 11.61
C THR A 125 24.62 -2.17 11.28
N LEU A 126 23.86 -2.44 10.20
CA LEU A 126 22.74 -1.59 9.77
C LEU A 126 21.40 -2.12 10.32
N ASP A 127 21.37 -2.51 11.60
CA ASP A 127 20.19 -3.05 12.27
C ASP A 127 19.10 -2.00 12.57
N TRP A 128 19.45 -0.72 12.45
CA TRP A 128 18.53 0.41 12.62
C TRP A 128 17.71 0.76 11.39
N ILE A 129 17.97 0.12 10.23
CA ILE A 129 17.28 0.38 8.95
C ILE A 129 16.70 -0.91 8.37
N SER A 130 15.51 -0.81 7.82
CA SER A 130 14.85 -1.87 7.06
C SER A 130 14.36 -1.33 5.71
N ILE A 131 14.40 -2.15 4.69
CA ILE A 131 13.71 -1.89 3.42
C ILE A 131 12.32 -2.47 3.49
N GLU A 132 11.35 -1.80 2.86
CA GLU A 132 9.96 -2.23 2.81
C GLU A 132 9.50 -2.39 1.36
N ALA A 133 8.73 -3.44 1.11
CA ALA A 133 8.03 -3.63 -0.14
C ALA A 133 6.66 -4.25 0.12
N GLY A 134 5.66 -3.82 -0.65
CA GLY A 134 4.30 -4.32 -0.45
C GLY A 134 3.32 -3.81 -1.49
N ALA A 135 2.06 -4.07 -1.21
CA ALA A 135 0.94 -3.60 -1.99
C ALA A 135 -0.21 -3.16 -1.07
N SER A 136 -1.09 -2.32 -1.57
CA SER A 136 -2.30 -1.93 -0.84
C SER A 136 -3.53 -1.92 -1.75
N ILE A 137 -4.68 -2.02 -1.10
CA ILE A 137 -5.98 -1.74 -1.69
C ILE A 137 -6.55 -0.50 -1.01
N ASP A 138 -6.93 0.47 -1.82
CA ASP A 138 -7.61 1.69 -1.39
C ASP A 138 -9.10 1.56 -1.60
N VAL A 139 -9.87 1.96 -0.61
CA VAL A 139 -11.32 2.14 -0.69
C VAL A 139 -11.64 3.61 -0.54
N LEU A 140 -12.18 4.24 -1.59
CA LEU A 140 -12.52 5.66 -1.57
C LEU A 140 -13.65 5.92 -0.57
N ALA A 141 -13.38 6.76 0.41
CA ALA A 141 -14.32 7.18 1.46
C ALA A 141 -14.93 8.56 1.17
N TYR A 142 -14.13 9.48 0.64
CA TYR A 142 -14.59 10.85 0.35
C TYR A 142 -13.83 11.42 -0.84
N THR A 143 -14.51 12.26 -1.62
CA THR A 143 -13.93 13.03 -2.73
C THR A 143 -14.46 14.46 -2.71
N ASN A 144 -13.56 15.40 -2.95
CA ASN A 144 -13.91 16.80 -3.20
C ASN A 144 -13.01 17.34 -4.32
N GLN A 145 -13.61 17.94 -5.32
CA GLN A 145 -12.91 18.58 -6.40
C GLN A 145 -13.34 20.06 -6.45
N GLN A 146 -12.37 20.95 -6.48
CA GLN A 146 -12.58 22.39 -6.58
C GLN A 146 -11.82 22.92 -7.78
N ASN A 147 -12.45 23.82 -8.50
CA ASN A 147 -11.84 24.58 -9.59
C ASN A 147 -12.12 26.06 -9.34
N ASN A 148 -11.06 26.87 -9.20
CA ASN A 148 -11.13 28.31 -8.85
C ASN A 148 -12.05 28.60 -7.64
N GLY A 149 -11.98 27.74 -6.60
CA GLY A 149 -12.77 27.84 -5.38
C GLY A 149 -14.22 27.37 -5.49
N VAL A 150 -14.67 26.92 -6.68
CA VAL A 150 -16.01 26.36 -6.89
C VAL A 150 -15.95 24.83 -6.77
N ASN A 151 -16.82 24.26 -5.93
CA ASN A 151 -16.94 22.82 -5.81
C ASN A 151 -17.58 22.22 -7.06
N GLU A 152 -16.91 21.28 -7.67
CA GLU A 152 -17.43 20.47 -8.77
C GLU A 152 -17.97 19.15 -8.23
N SER A 153 -19.23 18.84 -8.53
CA SER A 153 -19.82 17.54 -8.21
C SER A 153 -19.37 16.52 -9.25
N THR A 154 -18.23 15.86 -9.02
CA THR A 154 -17.73 14.82 -9.91
C THR A 154 -17.66 13.48 -9.20
N ASN A 155 -18.54 12.57 -9.59
CA ASN A 155 -18.54 11.18 -9.11
C ASN A 155 -17.77 10.28 -10.09
N ARG A 156 -16.58 10.74 -10.54
CA ARG A 156 -15.78 10.07 -11.58
C ARG A 156 -14.56 9.33 -11.03
N TRP A 157 -14.36 9.31 -9.71
CA TRP A 157 -13.26 8.61 -9.08
C TRP A 157 -13.65 7.16 -8.77
N LYS A 158 -12.74 6.23 -9.05
CA LYS A 158 -12.97 4.81 -8.77
C LYS A 158 -13.02 4.56 -7.29
N ARG A 159 -13.94 3.69 -6.89
CA ARG A 159 -14.08 3.27 -5.48
C ARG A 159 -12.89 2.46 -4.99
N PHE A 160 -12.26 1.69 -5.87
CA PHE A 160 -11.14 0.82 -5.53
C PHE A 160 -9.93 1.16 -6.37
N CYS A 161 -8.78 1.30 -5.70
CA CYS A 161 -7.48 1.42 -6.33
C CYS A 161 -6.53 0.39 -5.71
N THR A 162 -5.58 -0.10 -6.52
CA THR A 162 -4.50 -0.97 -6.06
C THR A 162 -3.19 -0.24 -6.23
N ASN A 163 -2.30 -0.34 -5.23
CA ASN A 163 -1.03 0.36 -5.24
C ASN A 163 0.14 -0.58 -4.97
N GLY A 164 1.29 -0.23 -5.50
CA GLY A 164 2.58 -0.75 -5.07
C GLY A 164 3.19 0.18 -4.01
N ILE A 165 3.91 -0.40 -3.07
CA ILE A 165 4.56 0.29 -1.95
C ILE A 165 6.03 -0.10 -1.94
N LEU A 166 6.91 0.90 -1.88
CA LEU A 166 8.34 0.74 -1.57
C LEU A 166 8.72 1.74 -0.49
N GLY A 167 9.57 1.34 0.44
CA GLY A 167 9.92 2.23 1.54
C GLY A 167 11.19 1.85 2.28
N LEU A 168 11.52 2.74 3.20
CA LEU A 168 12.56 2.56 4.21
C LEU A 168 11.93 2.78 5.59
N LYS A 169 12.30 1.96 6.56
CA LYS A 169 11.87 2.07 7.94
C LYS A 169 13.10 2.16 8.85
N PHE A 170 13.10 3.09 9.77
CA PHE A 170 14.18 3.39 10.69
C PHE A 170 13.73 3.10 12.12
N ASN A 171 14.49 2.31 12.86
CA ASN A 171 14.31 2.10 14.28
C ASN A 171 14.87 3.31 15.05
N VAL A 172 14.01 4.06 15.75
CA VAL A 172 14.39 5.24 16.54
C VAL A 172 14.59 4.84 18.00
N ILE A 173 13.68 4.07 18.57
CA ILE A 173 13.76 3.52 19.92
C ILE A 173 13.51 2.02 19.79
N ASP A 174 14.57 1.26 19.56
CA ASP A 174 14.50 -0.15 19.23
C ASP A 174 13.40 -0.43 18.17
N LYS A 175 12.61 -1.49 18.34
CA LYS A 175 11.43 -1.73 17.50
C LYS A 175 10.17 -1.03 18.00
N LYS A 176 10.23 -0.29 19.14
CA LYS A 176 9.05 0.32 19.77
C LYS A 176 8.59 1.58 19.05
N LEU A 177 9.54 2.43 18.63
CA LEU A 177 9.25 3.62 17.83
C LEU A 177 10.05 3.55 16.55
N GLN A 178 9.35 3.54 15.44
CA GLN A 178 9.93 3.47 14.11
C GLN A 178 9.43 4.64 13.27
N VAL A 179 10.24 5.12 12.34
CA VAL A 179 9.86 6.13 11.35
C VAL A 179 10.07 5.53 9.96
N GLY A 180 9.02 5.55 9.15
CA GLY A 180 9.03 5.06 7.77
C GLY A 180 8.90 6.18 6.77
N THR A 181 9.55 6.04 5.63
CA THR A 181 9.28 6.82 4.43
C THR A 181 8.90 5.87 3.30
N ARG A 182 7.82 6.17 2.61
CA ARG A 182 7.27 5.29 1.56
C ARG A 182 6.93 6.07 0.30
N VAL A 183 7.17 5.44 -0.82
CA VAL A 183 6.60 5.79 -2.12
C VAL A 183 5.46 4.83 -2.39
N ILE A 184 4.27 5.36 -2.59
CA ILE A 184 3.06 4.60 -2.90
C ILE A 184 2.59 5.04 -4.28
N THR A 185 2.46 4.10 -5.20
CA THR A 185 2.06 4.40 -6.58
C THR A 185 0.90 3.52 -7.02
N SER A 186 -0.13 4.12 -7.62
CA SER A 186 -1.27 3.35 -8.14
C SER A 186 -0.86 2.50 -9.35
N ILE A 187 -1.29 1.24 -9.35
CA ILE A 187 -1.11 0.29 -10.46
C ILE A 187 -2.24 0.48 -11.49
N ASN A 188 -3.47 0.69 -11.02
CA ASN A 188 -4.63 0.96 -11.87
C ASN A 188 -5.05 2.42 -11.80
N SER A 189 -5.67 2.92 -12.88
CA SER A 189 -6.21 4.28 -12.91
C SER A 189 -7.19 4.52 -11.76
N ALA A 190 -7.03 5.62 -11.05
CA ALA A 190 -7.96 6.10 -10.01
C ALA A 190 -9.20 6.79 -10.60
N TYR A 191 -9.16 7.20 -11.88
CA TYR A 191 -10.23 7.92 -12.55
C TYR A 191 -11.02 7.02 -13.49
N ALA A 192 -12.36 7.15 -13.50
CA ALA A 192 -13.28 6.35 -14.30
C ALA A 192 -13.97 7.16 -15.43
N GLY A 193 -13.74 8.47 -15.49
CA GLY A 193 -14.34 9.34 -16.49
C GLY A 193 -13.66 9.28 -17.86
N ASN A 194 -14.11 10.16 -18.77
CA ASN A 194 -13.45 10.29 -20.08
C ASN A 194 -12.05 10.88 -19.89
N LEU A 195 -11.05 10.16 -20.36
CA LEU A 195 -9.64 10.49 -20.22
C LEU A 195 -9.10 11.41 -21.34
N SER A 196 -9.97 12.02 -22.14
CA SER A 196 -9.52 12.93 -23.23
C SER A 196 -8.71 14.13 -22.73
N ASN A 197 -8.91 14.54 -21.47
CA ASN A 197 -8.20 15.65 -20.82
C ASN A 197 -7.36 15.20 -19.60
N PHE A 198 -7.33 13.90 -19.33
CA PHE A 198 -6.60 13.30 -18.24
C PHE A 198 -5.97 12.04 -18.76
N GLY A 199 -4.69 11.87 -18.65
CA GLY A 199 -4.16 10.56 -18.86
C GLY A 199 -2.70 10.50 -19.20
N THR A 200 -2.07 9.55 -18.60
CA THR A 200 -0.74 9.06 -18.90
C THR A 200 -0.76 7.55 -19.07
N HIS A 201 0.29 7.00 -19.69
CA HIS A 201 0.48 5.57 -19.79
C HIS A 201 1.39 5.07 -18.67
N ARG A 202 0.89 4.14 -17.86
CA ARG A 202 1.66 3.48 -16.81
C ARG A 202 1.33 2.00 -16.76
N PHE A 203 2.35 1.13 -16.68
CA PHE A 203 2.21 -0.33 -16.63
C PHE A 203 1.30 -0.92 -17.73
N GLY A 204 1.29 -0.30 -18.94
CA GLY A 204 0.43 -0.70 -20.04
C GLY A 204 -1.04 -0.25 -19.95
N PHE A 205 -1.39 0.52 -18.93
CA PHE A 205 -2.73 1.09 -18.74
C PHE A 205 -2.68 2.61 -19.01
N PHE A 206 -3.73 3.10 -19.66
CA PHE A 206 -3.97 4.54 -19.80
C PHE A 206 -4.89 5.02 -18.67
N GLY A 207 -4.53 6.13 -18.00
CA GLY A 207 -5.31 6.58 -16.86
C GLY A 207 -4.71 7.75 -16.11
N ALA A 208 -5.32 8.07 -14.97
CA ALA A 208 -4.80 8.99 -13.96
C ALA A 208 -4.42 8.18 -12.71
N PHE A 209 -3.19 8.35 -12.23
CA PHE A 209 -2.59 7.52 -11.19
C PHE A 209 -2.21 8.37 -9.98
N ASN A 210 -2.54 7.89 -8.78
CA ASN A 210 -2.09 8.54 -7.55
C ASN A 210 -0.65 8.14 -7.25
N ASP A 211 0.20 9.14 -7.02
CA ASP A 211 1.53 8.98 -6.46
C ASP A 211 1.59 9.70 -5.12
N VAL A 212 2.17 9.04 -4.13
CA VAL A 212 2.23 9.53 -2.75
C VAL A 212 3.62 9.32 -2.20
N LEU A 213 4.15 10.36 -1.56
CA LEU A 213 5.28 10.26 -0.64
C LEU A 213 4.72 10.33 0.77
N GLU A 214 5.01 9.33 1.58
CA GLU A 214 4.54 9.20 2.95
C GLU A 214 5.73 9.26 3.92
N LEU A 215 5.59 10.02 4.99
CA LEU A 215 6.45 9.99 6.17
C LEU A 215 5.57 9.62 7.36
N VAL A 216 5.85 8.48 8.01
CA VAL A 216 4.97 7.89 9.01
C VAL A 216 5.76 7.44 10.23
N ALA A 217 5.23 7.73 11.42
CA ALA A 217 5.71 7.21 12.69
C ALA A 217 4.84 6.01 13.13
N TYR A 218 5.49 4.93 13.53
CA TYR A 218 4.88 3.71 14.04
C TYR A 218 5.22 3.57 15.51
N TYR A 219 4.20 3.41 16.35
CA TYR A 219 4.38 3.07 17.75
C TYR A 219 3.85 1.66 18.01
N ARG A 220 4.77 0.76 18.39
CA ARG A 220 4.51 -0.66 18.65
C ARG A 220 4.27 -0.86 20.15
N PHE A 221 3.22 -1.58 20.52
CA PHE A 221 2.88 -1.90 21.91
C PHE A 221 3.72 -3.05 22.46
#